data_14852152a9c517c6c4794907fdf99ba9
#
_entry.id   14852152a9c517c6c4794907fdf99ba9
#
_cell.length_a   1.000
_cell.length_b   1.000
_cell.length_c   1.000
_cell.angle_alpha   90.00
_cell.angle_beta   90.00
_cell.angle_gamma   90.00
#
_symmetry.space_group_name_H-M   'P 1'
#
loop_
_entity.id
_entity.type
_entity.pdbx_description
1 polymer ?
#
loop_
_entity_poly.entity_id
_entity_poly.type
_entity_poly.pdbx_seq_one_letter_code
_entity_poly.pdbx_strand_id
1 'polypeptide(L)'
;MTKDVVVIGAGPAGSMCAYLLKKAGVECVLIDRAAFPREKVCGGSLTHKAYTLLAETMPDLKYDYYPVRKLKLMIGAKTVSDFEPTEELRIVHRKDFDFALLQQYQRIGGEFVQDAFSAYEEQADGRILVTLKSGVQYLCRYLVGADGANSRVRRQAKGAYHGNVLCMEQYVEKKKDCMEVSLSSEYNGGYYYWFPGPDHDIVGYGDKQLTPAMFRNMMERFGVKETKIKGAYVPVEEVEADNDHIILIGDAGGFPNKLTYEGIYYALATGRNASIAIIEGKTFRETNRMIFKKKRMERMIARLMYDSPWGIRIVRLCSVSSRFVRCIFDAGV
;
A
#
# COMPACT_ATOMS: atom_id res chain seq x y z
N MET A 1 -2.17 21.84 -21.90
CA MET A 1 -0.78 21.31 -22.00
C MET A 1 -0.86 19.87 -22.49
N THR A 2 0.14 19.39 -23.25
CA THR A 2 0.15 18.00 -23.76
C THR A 2 1.26 17.23 -23.05
N LYS A 3 0.98 16.00 -22.65
CA LYS A 3 1.92 15.03 -22.04
C LYS A 3 1.60 13.63 -22.58
N ASP A 4 2.59 12.74 -22.62
CA ASP A 4 2.28 11.33 -22.91
C ASP A 4 1.50 10.69 -21.78
N VAL A 5 1.89 10.99 -20.52
CA VAL A 5 1.30 10.40 -19.32
C VAL A 5 1.00 11.45 -18.25
N VAL A 6 -0.19 11.38 -17.68
CA VAL A 6 -0.55 12.10 -16.45
C VAL A 6 -0.69 11.10 -15.32
N VAL A 7 0.10 11.27 -14.25
CA VAL A 7 0.05 10.42 -13.04
C VAL A 7 -0.58 11.21 -11.89
N ILE A 8 -1.67 10.71 -11.33
CA ILE A 8 -2.40 11.35 -10.23
C ILE A 8 -2.08 10.63 -8.91
N GLY A 9 -1.39 11.32 -8.01
CA GLY A 9 -0.97 10.82 -6.70
C GLY A 9 0.53 10.54 -6.62
N ALA A 10 1.25 11.29 -5.76
CA ALA A 10 2.69 11.16 -5.55
C ALA A 10 3.06 10.31 -4.32
N GLY A 11 2.24 9.29 -4.00
CA GLY A 11 2.61 8.21 -3.08
C GLY A 11 3.58 7.21 -3.74
N PRO A 12 3.93 6.11 -3.06
CA PRO A 12 4.91 5.14 -3.56
C PRO A 12 4.60 4.60 -4.97
N ALA A 13 3.32 4.36 -5.29
CA ALA A 13 2.91 3.86 -6.61
C ALA A 13 3.17 4.89 -7.72
N GLY A 14 2.67 6.11 -7.55
CA GLY A 14 2.81 7.16 -8.56
C GLY A 14 4.23 7.65 -8.71
N SER A 15 4.98 7.81 -7.60
CA SER A 15 6.40 8.21 -7.65
C SER A 15 7.25 7.17 -8.35
N MET A 16 7.05 5.85 -8.10
CA MET A 16 7.73 4.77 -8.81
C MET A 16 7.40 4.81 -10.31
N CYS A 17 6.12 4.91 -10.67
CA CYS A 17 5.68 4.94 -12.06
C CYS A 17 6.27 6.15 -12.80
N ALA A 18 6.12 7.35 -12.25
CA ALA A 18 6.62 8.59 -12.87
C ALA A 18 8.16 8.59 -12.99
N TYR A 19 8.88 8.10 -11.98
CA TYR A 19 10.34 7.98 -12.02
C TYR A 19 10.80 7.09 -13.18
N LEU A 20 10.22 5.91 -13.34
CA LEU A 20 10.61 4.98 -14.40
C LEU A 20 10.20 5.47 -15.79
N LEU A 21 9.05 6.11 -15.94
CA LEU A 21 8.64 6.78 -17.17
C LEU A 21 9.63 7.87 -17.57
N LYS A 22 9.99 8.76 -16.63
CA LYS A 22 10.95 9.83 -16.86
C LYS A 22 12.34 9.30 -17.24
N LYS A 23 12.79 8.25 -16.53
CA LYS A 23 14.07 7.59 -16.83
C LYS A 23 14.10 6.97 -18.23
N ALA A 24 12.96 6.53 -18.74
CA ALA A 24 12.80 6.01 -20.12
C ALA A 24 12.56 7.11 -21.17
N GLY A 25 12.57 8.40 -20.80
CA GLY A 25 12.35 9.50 -21.72
C GLY A 25 10.89 9.78 -22.07
N VAL A 26 9.93 9.18 -21.37
CA VAL A 26 8.50 9.44 -21.58
C VAL A 26 8.10 10.77 -20.93
N GLU A 27 7.42 11.63 -21.66
CA GLU A 27 6.92 12.92 -21.16
C GLU A 27 5.78 12.73 -20.19
N CYS A 28 6.06 12.81 -18.87
CA CYS A 28 5.06 12.63 -17.84
C CYS A 28 5.04 13.79 -16.83
N VAL A 29 3.87 14.03 -16.24
CA VAL A 29 3.67 14.93 -15.11
C VAL A 29 3.09 14.13 -13.93
N LEU A 30 3.64 14.33 -12.73
CA LEU A 30 3.17 13.78 -11.48
C LEU A 30 2.41 14.85 -10.69
N ILE A 31 1.16 14.56 -10.32
CA ILE A 31 0.26 15.50 -9.69
C ILE A 31 -0.22 14.96 -8.35
N ASP A 32 -0.11 15.75 -7.29
CA ASP A 32 -0.71 15.41 -5.99
C ASP A 32 -1.34 16.65 -5.36
N ARG A 33 -2.47 16.45 -4.69
CA ARG A 33 -3.16 17.53 -3.96
C ARG A 33 -2.40 18.03 -2.73
N ALA A 34 -1.54 17.20 -2.16
CA ALA A 34 -0.82 17.51 -0.94
C ALA A 34 0.51 18.22 -1.23
N ALA A 35 0.86 19.17 -0.36
CA ALA A 35 2.23 19.61 -0.23
C ALA A 35 3.06 18.52 0.47
N PHE A 36 4.27 18.27 -0.03
CA PHE A 36 5.21 17.32 0.58
C PHE A 36 6.28 18.07 1.39
N PRO A 37 6.76 17.47 2.51
CA PRO A 37 6.41 16.16 3.06
C PRO A 37 5.03 16.15 3.75
N ARG A 38 4.25 15.05 3.59
CA ARG A 38 2.89 14.90 4.09
C ARG A 38 2.70 13.69 4.99
N GLU A 39 1.82 13.81 5.97
CA GLU A 39 1.39 12.68 6.80
C GLU A 39 0.60 11.63 5.99
N LYS A 40 0.82 10.36 6.30
CA LYS A 40 0.04 9.23 5.79
C LYS A 40 -0.10 8.18 6.88
N VAL A 41 -1.31 7.87 7.27
CA VAL A 41 -1.63 6.81 8.23
C VAL A 41 -1.20 5.46 7.66
N CYS A 42 -0.25 4.79 8.31
CA CYS A 42 0.32 3.52 7.88
C CYS A 42 1.39 3.05 8.87
N GLY A 43 1.42 1.78 9.23
CA GLY A 43 2.49 1.20 10.06
C GLY A 43 3.91 1.28 9.47
N GLY A 44 4.06 1.65 8.19
CA GLY A 44 5.35 1.96 7.57
C GLY A 44 6.26 0.76 7.31
N SER A 45 5.78 -0.47 7.42
CA SER A 45 6.62 -1.66 7.23
C SER A 45 6.96 -1.90 5.75
N LEU A 46 8.25 -1.89 5.43
CA LEU A 46 8.83 -2.36 4.18
C LEU A 46 9.30 -3.80 4.35
N THR A 47 8.78 -4.69 3.55
CA THR A 47 9.20 -6.07 3.47
C THR A 47 10.47 -6.21 2.62
N HIS A 48 11.18 -7.35 2.71
CA HIS A 48 12.37 -7.64 1.90
C HIS A 48 12.14 -7.37 0.41
N LYS A 49 11.05 -7.89 -0.15
CA LYS A 49 10.70 -7.67 -1.56
C LYS A 49 10.46 -6.19 -1.91
N ALA A 50 9.98 -5.37 -0.95
CA ALA A 50 9.74 -3.95 -1.18
C ALA A 50 11.07 -3.17 -1.28
N TYR A 51 11.99 -3.36 -0.34
CA TYR A 51 13.26 -2.63 -0.41
C TYR A 51 14.24 -3.21 -1.44
N THR A 52 14.16 -4.50 -1.77
CA THR A 52 14.88 -5.08 -2.92
C THR A 52 14.43 -4.47 -4.23
N LEU A 53 13.10 -4.36 -4.43
CA LEU A 53 12.55 -3.68 -5.61
C LEU A 53 13.00 -2.23 -5.71
N LEU A 54 13.07 -1.50 -4.58
CA LEU A 54 13.61 -0.13 -4.54
C LEU A 54 15.09 -0.09 -4.92
N ALA A 55 15.90 -0.99 -4.37
CA ALA A 55 17.34 -1.05 -4.68
C ALA A 55 17.60 -1.34 -6.17
N GLU A 56 16.78 -2.20 -6.79
CA GLU A 56 16.88 -2.52 -8.23
C GLU A 56 16.44 -1.35 -9.12
N THR A 57 15.39 -0.62 -8.73
CA THR A 57 14.77 0.40 -9.59
C THR A 57 15.28 1.81 -9.35
N MET A 58 15.57 2.14 -8.09
CA MET A 58 16.04 3.44 -7.61
C MET A 58 17.28 3.28 -6.72
N PRO A 59 18.43 2.82 -7.25
CA PRO A 59 19.62 2.48 -6.44
C PRO A 59 20.17 3.66 -5.64
N ASP A 60 19.95 4.89 -6.10
CA ASP A 60 20.42 6.11 -5.43
C ASP A 60 19.41 6.65 -4.38
N LEU A 61 18.28 5.97 -4.17
CA LEU A 61 17.28 6.38 -3.19
C LEU A 61 17.82 6.20 -1.78
N LYS A 62 17.85 7.29 -1.01
CA LYS A 62 18.19 7.28 0.42
C LYS A 62 16.95 7.56 1.25
N TYR A 63 16.74 6.77 2.28
CA TYR A 63 15.66 6.94 3.26
C TYR A 63 16.07 6.34 4.60
N ASP A 64 15.58 6.95 5.68
CA ASP A 64 15.81 6.44 7.03
C ASP A 64 14.79 5.35 7.37
N TYR A 65 15.22 4.36 8.14
CA TYR A 65 14.37 3.27 8.60
C TYR A 65 14.81 2.72 9.97
N TYR A 66 13.88 2.10 10.66
CA TYR A 66 14.14 1.32 11.86
C TYR A 66 14.12 -0.17 11.51
N PRO A 67 15.22 -0.94 11.76
CA PRO A 67 15.27 -2.36 11.44
C PRO A 67 14.53 -3.18 12.49
N VAL A 68 13.69 -4.11 12.03
CA VAL A 68 12.95 -5.06 12.87
C VAL A 68 13.37 -6.48 12.52
N ARG A 69 13.98 -7.17 13.49
CA ARG A 69 14.54 -8.53 13.33
C ARG A 69 13.83 -9.58 14.18
N LYS A 70 12.80 -9.20 14.93
CA LYS A 70 12.01 -10.11 15.77
C LYS A 70 10.54 -9.92 15.52
N LEU A 71 9.82 -11.01 15.34
CA LEU A 71 8.38 -11.03 15.15
C LEU A 71 7.72 -11.98 16.14
N LYS A 72 6.56 -11.55 16.66
CA LYS A 72 5.68 -12.38 17.46
C LYS A 72 4.33 -12.53 16.78
N LEU A 73 3.96 -13.78 16.54
CA LEU A 73 2.61 -14.13 16.15
C LEU A 73 1.81 -14.49 17.40
N MET A 74 0.65 -13.88 17.54
CA MET A 74 -0.23 -14.09 18.68
C MET A 74 -1.61 -14.58 18.18
N ILE A 75 -2.31 -15.33 19.02
CA ILE A 75 -3.75 -15.60 18.86
C ILE A 75 -4.45 -15.05 20.09
N GLY A 76 -5.25 -14.00 19.91
CA GLY A 76 -5.69 -13.15 21.00
C GLY A 76 -4.51 -12.55 21.74
N ALA A 77 -4.48 -12.63 23.06
CA ALA A 77 -3.35 -12.13 23.88
C ALA A 77 -2.21 -13.15 24.08
N LYS A 78 -2.31 -14.36 23.51
CA LYS A 78 -1.32 -15.44 23.72
C LYS A 78 -0.34 -15.51 22.56
N THR A 79 0.96 -15.38 22.84
CA THR A 79 2.03 -15.66 21.86
C THR A 79 2.00 -17.14 21.49
N VAL A 80 1.95 -17.43 20.19
CA VAL A 80 1.96 -18.79 19.63
C VAL A 80 3.25 -19.07 18.87
N SER A 81 3.94 -18.04 18.39
CA SER A 81 5.25 -18.15 17.75
C SER A 81 6.07 -16.89 17.98
N ASP A 82 7.37 -17.07 18.24
CA ASP A 82 8.39 -16.01 18.33
C ASP A 82 9.54 -16.44 17.43
N PHE A 83 9.91 -15.61 16.45
CA PHE A 83 10.91 -15.98 15.47
C PHE A 83 11.61 -14.74 14.88
N GLU A 84 12.80 -14.99 14.34
CA GLU A 84 13.55 -14.04 13.53
C GLU A 84 13.36 -14.40 12.05
N PRO A 85 12.83 -13.46 11.22
CA PRO A 85 12.76 -13.69 9.78
C PRO A 85 14.16 -13.76 9.17
N THR A 86 14.28 -14.36 8.00
CA THR A 86 15.57 -14.45 7.30
C THR A 86 16.09 -13.06 6.95
N GLU A 87 15.21 -12.17 6.55
CA GLU A 87 15.51 -10.79 6.22
C GLU A 87 14.77 -9.84 7.15
N GLU A 88 15.43 -8.76 7.58
CA GLU A 88 14.80 -7.76 8.44
C GLU A 88 13.61 -7.08 7.75
N LEU A 89 12.65 -6.63 8.54
CA LEU A 89 11.68 -5.63 8.10
C LEU A 89 12.22 -4.23 8.37
N ARG A 90 11.87 -3.26 7.56
CA ARG A 90 12.26 -1.87 7.72
C ARG A 90 11.03 -1.01 7.99
N ILE A 91 10.98 -0.37 9.14
CA ILE A 91 9.89 0.57 9.46
C ILE A 91 10.34 1.97 9.06
N VAL A 92 9.56 2.61 8.20
CA VAL A 92 9.81 3.96 7.70
C VAL A 92 8.73 4.93 8.18
N HIS A 93 9.12 6.17 8.41
CA HIS A 93 8.16 7.27 8.52
C HIS A 93 7.64 7.62 7.13
N ARG A 94 6.36 7.36 6.89
CA ARG A 94 5.72 7.58 5.58
C ARG A 94 5.84 9.02 5.07
N LYS A 95 5.88 9.99 5.99
CA LYS A 95 6.10 11.40 5.67
C LYS A 95 7.42 11.58 4.90
N ASP A 96 8.50 11.05 5.44
CA ASP A 96 9.84 11.24 4.90
C ASP A 96 10.12 10.28 3.73
N PHE A 97 9.65 9.05 3.85
CA PHE A 97 9.80 8.04 2.80
C PHE A 97 9.09 8.42 1.49
N ASP A 98 7.82 8.84 1.57
CA ASP A 98 7.07 9.26 0.38
C ASP A 98 7.71 10.52 -0.24
N PHE A 99 8.23 11.42 0.59
CA PHE A 99 8.95 12.61 0.10
C PHE A 99 10.28 12.27 -0.57
N ALA A 100 11.05 11.32 -0.02
CA ALA A 100 12.29 10.85 -0.64
C ALA A 100 12.04 10.26 -2.05
N LEU A 101 10.95 9.49 -2.23
CA LEU A 101 10.55 8.98 -3.55
C LEU A 101 10.22 10.10 -4.53
N LEU A 102 9.46 11.10 -4.10
CA LEU A 102 9.13 12.28 -4.92
C LEU A 102 10.40 13.07 -5.28
N GLN A 103 11.28 13.31 -4.31
CA GLN A 103 12.55 14.00 -4.56
C GLN A 103 13.42 13.25 -5.56
N GLN A 104 13.44 11.92 -5.52
CA GLN A 104 14.20 11.12 -6.48
C GLN A 104 13.67 11.30 -7.91
N TYR A 105 12.35 11.39 -8.09
CA TYR A 105 11.74 11.75 -9.38
C TYR A 105 12.13 13.16 -9.84
N GLN A 106 12.07 14.14 -8.94
CA GLN A 106 12.43 15.53 -9.26
C GLN A 106 13.92 15.70 -9.60
N ARG A 107 14.83 14.95 -8.94
CA ARG A 107 16.29 14.98 -9.22
C ARG A 107 16.64 14.59 -10.64
N ILE A 108 15.85 13.72 -11.27
CA ILE A 108 16.05 13.35 -12.69
C ILE A 108 15.28 14.27 -13.65
N GLY A 109 14.84 15.46 -13.19
CA GLY A 109 14.09 16.42 -13.99
C GLY A 109 12.62 16.09 -14.17
N GLY A 110 12.03 15.32 -13.24
CA GLY A 110 10.60 15.01 -13.23
C GLY A 110 9.77 16.24 -12.87
N GLU A 111 8.67 16.45 -13.59
CA GLU A 111 7.73 17.55 -13.36
C GLU A 111 6.69 17.16 -12.29
N PHE A 112 6.69 17.87 -11.17
CA PHE A 112 5.68 17.72 -10.11
C PHE A 112 4.79 18.94 -10.01
N VAL A 113 3.49 18.73 -9.95
CA VAL A 113 2.48 19.78 -9.78
C VAL A 113 1.64 19.52 -8.55
N GLN A 114 1.61 20.48 -7.64
CA GLN A 114 0.74 20.44 -6.47
C GLN A 114 -0.64 20.94 -6.85
N ASP A 115 -1.54 20.02 -7.22
CA ASP A 115 -2.94 20.30 -7.51
C ASP A 115 -3.78 19.02 -7.35
N ALA A 116 -5.09 19.16 -7.31
CA ALA A 116 -6.01 18.04 -7.15
C ALA A 116 -6.69 17.68 -8.48
N PHE A 117 -6.74 16.38 -8.77
CA PHE A 117 -7.56 15.86 -9.86
C PHE A 117 -9.04 16.23 -9.67
N SER A 118 -9.66 16.72 -10.73
CA SER A 118 -11.08 17.05 -10.77
C SER A 118 -11.87 16.00 -11.56
N ALA A 119 -11.55 15.85 -12.85
CA ALA A 119 -12.21 14.92 -13.77
C ALA A 119 -11.31 14.58 -14.95
N TYR A 120 -11.70 13.58 -15.74
CA TYR A 120 -11.16 13.34 -17.07
C TYR A 120 -12.26 13.17 -18.10
N GLU A 121 -11.94 13.38 -19.37
CA GLU A 121 -12.81 13.15 -20.51
C GLU A 121 -12.04 12.40 -21.61
N GLU A 122 -12.63 11.32 -22.12
CA GLU A 122 -12.08 10.58 -23.25
C GLU A 122 -12.41 11.33 -24.53
N GLN A 123 -11.39 11.62 -25.35
CA GLN A 123 -11.55 12.36 -26.60
C GLN A 123 -11.78 11.40 -27.78
N ALA A 124 -12.36 11.92 -28.86
CA ALA A 124 -12.66 11.13 -30.05
C ALA A 124 -11.42 10.51 -30.73
N ASP A 125 -10.24 11.07 -30.50
CA ASP A 125 -8.96 10.57 -31.00
C ASP A 125 -8.27 9.55 -30.05
N GLY A 126 -8.96 9.12 -28.99
CA GLY A 126 -8.49 8.15 -28.02
C GLY A 126 -7.59 8.76 -26.91
N ARG A 127 -7.31 10.07 -26.96
CA ARG A 127 -6.60 10.75 -25.87
C ARG A 127 -7.51 11.05 -24.70
N ILE A 128 -6.93 11.42 -23.58
CA ILE A 128 -7.62 11.72 -22.32
C ILE A 128 -7.34 13.17 -21.94
N LEU A 129 -8.40 13.98 -21.79
CA LEU A 129 -8.30 15.32 -21.25
C LEU A 129 -8.49 15.28 -19.75
N VAL A 130 -7.44 15.55 -18.99
CA VAL A 130 -7.44 15.59 -17.53
C VAL A 130 -7.58 17.01 -17.06
N THR A 131 -8.61 17.28 -16.23
CA THR A 131 -8.87 18.60 -15.65
C THR A 131 -8.53 18.58 -14.14
N LEU A 132 -7.75 19.56 -13.70
CA LEU A 132 -7.39 19.78 -12.30
C LEU A 132 -8.36 20.76 -11.61
N LYS A 133 -8.28 20.83 -10.28
CA LYS A 133 -9.12 21.74 -9.47
C LYS A 133 -8.85 23.23 -9.74
N SER A 134 -7.63 23.59 -10.09
CA SER A 134 -7.24 24.94 -10.51
C SER A 134 -7.84 25.35 -11.87
N GLY A 135 -8.42 24.42 -12.63
CA GLY A 135 -8.84 24.62 -14.00
C GLY A 135 -7.77 24.31 -15.05
N VAL A 136 -6.56 23.99 -14.64
CA VAL A 136 -5.48 23.55 -15.55
C VAL A 136 -5.87 22.23 -16.20
N GLN A 137 -5.59 22.12 -17.51
CA GLN A 137 -5.91 20.91 -18.29
C GLN A 137 -4.67 20.32 -18.94
N TYR A 138 -4.60 18.98 -18.92
CA TYR A 138 -3.60 18.17 -19.60
C TYR A 138 -4.28 17.23 -20.60
N LEU A 139 -3.83 17.25 -21.84
CA LEU A 139 -4.20 16.26 -22.85
C LEU A 139 -3.11 15.18 -22.86
N CYS A 140 -3.47 13.92 -22.63
CA CYS A 140 -2.50 12.82 -22.53
C CYS A 140 -2.99 11.57 -23.25
N ARG A 141 -2.05 10.66 -23.49
CA ARG A 141 -2.34 9.33 -24.01
C ARG A 141 -2.73 8.36 -22.90
N TYR A 142 -2.07 8.46 -21.73
CA TYR A 142 -2.34 7.61 -20.58
C TYR A 142 -2.63 8.44 -19.33
N LEU A 143 -3.65 8.02 -18.59
CA LEU A 143 -3.96 8.50 -17.25
C LEU A 143 -3.68 7.40 -16.23
N VAL A 144 -2.76 7.64 -15.29
CA VAL A 144 -2.44 6.72 -14.23
C VAL A 144 -3.03 7.22 -12.90
N GLY A 145 -4.02 6.51 -12.37
CA GLY A 145 -4.61 6.75 -11.05
C GLY A 145 -3.80 6.05 -9.96
N ALA A 146 -3.07 6.85 -9.17
CA ALA A 146 -2.27 6.44 -8.01
C ALA A 146 -2.66 7.22 -6.73
N ASP A 147 -3.89 7.77 -6.72
CA ASP A 147 -4.41 8.73 -5.75
C ASP A 147 -4.98 8.09 -4.47
N GLY A 148 -4.57 6.84 -4.19
CA GLY A 148 -4.75 6.16 -2.92
C GLY A 148 -6.14 5.57 -2.70
N ALA A 149 -6.44 5.20 -1.45
CA ALA A 149 -7.65 4.46 -1.09
C ALA A 149 -8.96 5.17 -1.48
N ASN A 150 -8.99 6.50 -1.43
CA ASN A 150 -10.14 7.33 -1.80
C ASN A 150 -10.03 7.86 -3.23
N SER A 151 -9.46 7.07 -4.14
CA SER A 151 -9.20 7.45 -5.52
C SER A 151 -10.40 8.06 -6.23
N ARG A 152 -10.21 9.26 -6.74
CA ARG A 152 -11.19 9.95 -7.60
C ARG A 152 -11.12 9.43 -9.02
N VAL A 153 -9.93 9.08 -9.50
CA VAL A 153 -9.75 8.46 -10.83
C VAL A 153 -10.54 7.15 -10.89
N ARG A 154 -10.36 6.25 -9.89
CA ARG A 154 -11.14 5.01 -9.78
C ARG A 154 -12.64 5.28 -9.73
N ARG A 155 -13.07 6.25 -8.90
CA ARG A 155 -14.50 6.57 -8.75
C ARG A 155 -15.12 6.99 -10.07
N GLN A 156 -14.43 7.76 -10.87
CA GLN A 156 -14.92 8.16 -12.19
C GLN A 156 -14.91 6.99 -13.17
N ALA A 157 -13.85 6.16 -13.18
CA ALA A 157 -13.72 5.03 -14.09
C ALA A 157 -14.67 3.85 -13.79
N LYS A 158 -14.99 3.60 -12.51
CA LYS A 158 -15.69 2.36 -12.06
C LYS A 158 -16.82 2.60 -11.05
N GLY A 159 -17.07 3.85 -10.63
CA GLY A 159 -18.10 4.15 -9.64
C GLY A 159 -17.70 3.85 -8.20
N ALA A 160 -18.67 3.44 -7.38
CA ALA A 160 -18.47 3.16 -5.95
C ALA A 160 -17.55 1.96 -5.73
N TYR A 161 -16.72 2.03 -4.69
CA TYR A 161 -15.80 0.97 -4.32
C TYR A 161 -16.16 0.40 -2.94
N HIS A 162 -16.30 -0.92 -2.85
CA HIS A 162 -16.76 -1.62 -1.64
C HIS A 162 -15.70 -2.53 -1.00
N GLY A 163 -14.49 -2.55 -1.53
CA GLY A 163 -13.39 -3.42 -1.08
C GLY A 163 -12.50 -2.82 0.03
N ASN A 164 -13.00 -1.85 0.80
CA ASN A 164 -12.22 -1.19 1.85
C ASN A 164 -12.28 -1.95 3.18
N VAL A 165 -11.12 -2.03 3.84
CA VAL A 165 -10.98 -2.38 5.26
C VAL A 165 -10.57 -1.12 6.00
N LEU A 166 -11.23 -0.82 7.14
CA LEU A 166 -10.82 0.29 7.99
C LEU A 166 -9.69 -0.17 8.90
N CYS A 167 -8.59 0.57 8.91
CA CYS A 167 -7.51 0.42 9.88
C CYS A 167 -7.45 1.69 10.73
N MET A 168 -7.41 1.52 12.05
CA MET A 168 -7.17 2.59 12.99
C MET A 168 -5.84 2.34 13.70
N GLU A 169 -5.11 3.40 14.00
CA GLU A 169 -3.83 3.34 14.71
C GLU A 169 -3.65 4.53 15.63
N GLN A 170 -2.78 4.34 16.59
CA GLN A 170 -2.30 5.42 17.46
C GLN A 170 -0.79 5.28 17.68
N TYR A 171 -0.14 6.38 17.97
CA TYR A 171 1.27 6.43 18.31
C TYR A 171 1.42 6.37 19.82
N VAL A 172 2.29 5.50 20.29
CA VAL A 172 2.58 5.30 21.70
C VAL A 172 4.08 5.46 21.97
N GLU A 173 4.45 5.64 23.25
CA GLU A 173 5.86 5.67 23.63
C GLU A 173 6.55 4.36 23.17
N LYS A 174 7.80 4.49 22.76
CA LYS A 174 8.61 3.35 22.34
C LYS A 174 8.81 2.37 23.50
N LYS A 175 8.32 1.14 23.32
CA LYS A 175 8.38 0.09 24.36
C LYS A 175 8.90 -1.24 23.86
N LYS A 176 8.91 -1.47 22.55
CA LYS A 176 9.23 -2.79 21.99
C LYS A 176 10.34 -2.72 20.94
N ASP A 177 11.07 -3.82 20.83
CA ASP A 177 12.07 -4.06 19.80
C ASP A 177 11.62 -5.11 18.78
N CYS A 178 10.40 -5.66 18.95
CA CYS A 178 9.82 -6.67 18.09
C CYS A 178 8.48 -6.24 17.52
N MET A 179 8.19 -6.68 16.30
CA MET A 179 6.86 -6.55 15.71
C MET A 179 5.93 -7.61 16.28
N GLU A 180 4.73 -7.22 16.68
CA GLU A 180 3.70 -8.15 17.16
C GLU A 180 2.49 -8.08 16.24
N VAL A 181 1.96 -9.24 15.87
CA VAL A 181 0.72 -9.40 15.12
C VAL A 181 -0.18 -10.37 15.85
N SER A 182 -1.39 -9.98 16.14
CA SER A 182 -2.38 -10.86 16.77
C SER A 182 -3.56 -11.11 15.85
N LEU A 183 -3.88 -12.40 15.68
CA LEU A 183 -5.06 -12.90 14.99
C LEU A 183 -6.10 -13.36 16.00
N SER A 184 -7.39 -13.35 15.65
CA SER A 184 -8.47 -13.91 16.48
C SER A 184 -9.65 -14.30 15.61
N SER A 185 -10.40 -15.32 16.03
CA SER A 185 -11.70 -15.66 15.44
C SER A 185 -12.77 -14.59 15.69
N GLU A 186 -12.54 -13.69 16.63
CA GLU A 186 -13.42 -12.55 16.93
C GLU A 186 -13.24 -11.41 15.92
N TYR A 187 -12.11 -11.40 15.14
CA TYR A 187 -11.83 -10.38 14.16
C TYR A 187 -12.49 -10.73 12.83
N ASN A 188 -13.13 -9.75 12.22
CA ASN A 188 -13.83 -9.92 10.96
C ASN A 188 -12.89 -9.66 9.76
N GLY A 189 -11.89 -10.53 9.63
CA GLY A 189 -10.93 -10.48 8.53
C GLY A 189 -9.80 -9.48 8.68
N GLY A 190 -9.40 -9.20 9.92
CA GLY A 190 -8.32 -8.29 10.24
C GLY A 190 -7.40 -8.79 11.35
N TYR A 191 -6.58 -7.90 11.87
CA TYR A 191 -5.64 -8.21 12.94
C TYR A 191 -5.24 -6.97 13.75
N TYR A 192 -4.83 -7.21 15.01
CA TYR A 192 -4.13 -6.25 15.84
C TYR A 192 -2.64 -6.30 15.54
N TYR A 193 -1.97 -5.14 15.56
CA TYR A 193 -0.53 -5.05 15.36
C TYR A 193 0.14 -4.04 16.29
N TRP A 194 1.39 -4.33 16.64
CA TRP A 194 2.31 -3.42 17.31
C TRP A 194 3.61 -3.39 16.52
N PHE A 195 3.91 -2.25 15.92
CA PHE A 195 5.11 -2.04 15.12
C PHE A 195 6.05 -1.10 15.85
N PRO A 196 7.27 -1.55 16.19
CA PRO A 196 8.27 -0.66 16.77
C PRO A 196 8.73 0.36 15.74
N GLY A 197 9.04 1.56 16.17
CA GLY A 197 9.54 2.63 15.32
C GLY A 197 10.79 3.31 15.89
N PRO A 198 11.38 4.28 15.18
CA PRO A 198 12.57 4.97 15.67
C PRO A 198 12.28 5.79 16.94
N ASP A 199 11.23 6.60 16.97
CA ASP A 199 10.90 7.53 18.04
C ASP A 199 9.70 7.10 18.86
N HIS A 200 8.77 6.39 18.26
CA HIS A 200 7.54 5.92 18.86
C HIS A 200 7.11 4.61 18.22
N ASP A 201 6.33 3.82 18.94
CA ASP A 201 5.71 2.63 18.38
C ASP A 201 4.35 2.97 17.78
N ILE A 202 3.94 2.19 16.78
CA ILE A 202 2.63 2.29 16.14
C ILE A 202 1.80 1.09 16.56
N VAL A 203 0.66 1.33 17.19
CA VAL A 203 -0.27 0.28 17.58
C VAL A 203 -1.56 0.47 16.81
N GLY A 204 -2.03 -0.59 16.18
CA GLY A 204 -3.21 -0.49 15.35
C GLY A 204 -4.05 -1.76 15.33
N TYR A 205 -5.23 -1.60 14.76
CA TYR A 205 -6.18 -2.67 14.50
C TYR A 205 -6.92 -2.41 13.19
N GLY A 206 -6.96 -3.41 12.34
CA GLY A 206 -7.73 -3.40 11.11
C GLY A 206 -8.85 -4.43 11.16
N ASP A 207 -10.05 -4.07 10.65
CA ASP A 207 -11.19 -4.96 10.56
C ASP A 207 -12.20 -4.44 9.53
N LYS A 208 -12.95 -5.33 8.88
CA LYS A 208 -13.98 -4.95 7.90
C LYS A 208 -15.14 -4.15 8.51
N GLN A 209 -15.43 -4.36 9.78
CA GLN A 209 -16.55 -3.73 10.52
C GLN A 209 -16.05 -2.84 11.67
N LEU A 210 -14.79 -2.38 11.60
CA LEU A 210 -14.15 -1.60 12.66
C LEU A 210 -14.94 -0.33 12.99
N THR A 211 -15.19 -0.16 14.28
CA THR A 211 -15.73 1.08 14.86
C THR A 211 -14.74 1.68 15.85
N PRO A 212 -14.82 2.98 16.17
CA PRO A 212 -13.99 3.58 17.21
C PRO A 212 -14.12 2.89 18.58
N ALA A 213 -15.32 2.39 18.93
CA ALA A 213 -15.52 1.65 20.17
C ALA A 213 -14.79 0.31 20.17
N MET A 214 -14.86 -0.45 19.07
CA MET A 214 -14.10 -1.71 18.92
C MET A 214 -12.60 -1.46 19.01
N PHE A 215 -12.10 -0.38 18.39
CA PHE A 215 -10.70 -0.02 18.47
C PHE A 215 -10.27 0.27 19.92
N ARG A 216 -11.02 1.09 20.66
CA ARG A 216 -10.71 1.40 22.08
C ARG A 216 -10.71 0.13 22.95
N ASN A 217 -11.72 -0.72 22.82
CA ASN A 217 -11.79 -2.00 23.55
C ASN A 217 -10.59 -2.89 23.24
N MET A 218 -10.12 -2.87 21.98
CA MET A 218 -8.92 -3.61 21.60
C MET A 218 -7.66 -3.02 22.25
N MET A 219 -7.50 -1.71 22.26
CA MET A 219 -6.37 -1.05 22.91
C MET A 219 -6.35 -1.34 24.42
N GLU A 220 -7.49 -1.25 25.09
CA GLU A 220 -7.63 -1.60 26.50
C GLU A 220 -7.26 -3.07 26.78
N ARG A 221 -7.75 -4.01 25.97
CA ARG A 221 -7.42 -5.45 26.07
C ARG A 221 -5.93 -5.73 25.98
N PHE A 222 -5.16 -4.95 25.20
CA PHE A 222 -3.71 -5.05 25.09
C PHE A 222 -2.96 -4.11 26.03
N GLY A 223 -3.66 -3.46 26.98
CA GLY A 223 -3.04 -2.56 27.95
C GLY A 223 -2.43 -1.30 27.34
N VAL A 224 -2.97 -0.86 26.21
CA VAL A 224 -2.50 0.32 25.47
C VAL A 224 -3.29 1.54 25.92
N LYS A 225 -2.57 2.55 26.47
CA LYS A 225 -3.18 3.82 26.85
C LYS A 225 -3.66 4.58 25.61
N GLU A 226 -4.87 5.13 25.68
CA GLU A 226 -5.44 5.91 24.57
C GLU A 226 -4.60 7.18 24.31
N THR A 227 -4.34 7.41 23.02
CA THR A 227 -3.75 8.63 22.48
C THR A 227 -4.58 9.09 21.29
N LYS A 228 -4.06 10.01 20.48
CA LYS A 228 -4.76 10.46 19.27
C LYS A 228 -4.92 9.33 18.26
N ILE A 229 -6.15 8.90 18.06
CA ILE A 229 -6.51 7.88 17.07
C ILE A 229 -6.52 8.49 15.66
N LYS A 230 -5.87 7.80 14.72
CA LYS A 230 -5.91 8.08 13.29
C LYS A 230 -6.52 6.89 12.57
N GLY A 231 -7.19 7.10 11.43
CA GLY A 231 -7.77 6.01 10.64
C GLY A 231 -7.54 6.21 9.15
N ALA A 232 -7.42 5.10 8.44
CA ALA A 232 -7.35 5.06 6.99
C ALA A 232 -8.00 3.80 6.44
N TYR A 233 -8.51 3.89 5.21
CA TYR A 233 -8.97 2.75 4.47
C TYR A 233 -7.80 2.05 3.76
N VAL A 234 -7.84 0.73 3.76
CA VAL A 234 -6.97 -0.15 2.97
C VAL A 234 -7.85 -0.87 1.95
N PRO A 235 -7.76 -0.54 0.66
CA PRO A 235 -8.53 -1.18 -0.39
C PRO A 235 -7.88 -2.50 -0.79
N VAL A 236 -8.59 -3.61 -0.63
CA VAL A 236 -8.04 -4.96 -0.79
C VAL A 236 -8.65 -5.76 -1.94
N GLU A 237 -9.59 -5.17 -2.69
CA GLU A 237 -10.20 -5.79 -3.88
C GLU A 237 -9.71 -5.05 -5.13
N GLU A 238 -9.02 -5.77 -6.01
CA GLU A 238 -8.48 -5.17 -7.22
C GLU A 238 -9.54 -4.72 -8.20
N VAL A 239 -9.29 -3.57 -8.83
CA VAL A 239 -10.15 -2.92 -9.84
C VAL A 239 -9.28 -2.45 -10.99
N GLU A 240 -9.72 -2.73 -12.21
CA GLU A 240 -9.17 -2.21 -13.45
C GLU A 240 -10.19 -1.29 -14.13
N ALA A 241 -9.74 -0.26 -14.83
CA ALA A 241 -10.59 0.53 -15.70
C ALA A 241 -10.96 -0.26 -16.96
N ASP A 242 -12.05 0.12 -17.61
CA ASP A 242 -12.47 -0.54 -18.88
C ASP A 242 -11.64 -0.08 -20.08
N ASN A 243 -11.00 1.09 -19.96
CA ASN A 243 -10.11 1.66 -20.96
C ASN A 243 -8.65 1.36 -20.59
N ASP A 244 -7.90 0.67 -21.46
CA ASP A 244 -6.48 0.30 -21.25
C ASP A 244 -5.54 1.51 -21.12
N HIS A 245 -5.98 2.71 -21.54
CA HIS A 245 -5.23 3.95 -21.36
C HIS A 245 -5.45 4.61 -19.97
N ILE A 246 -6.37 4.06 -19.15
CA ILE A 246 -6.61 4.48 -17.77
C ILE A 246 -6.14 3.35 -16.84
N ILE A 247 -5.01 3.55 -16.19
CA ILE A 247 -4.36 2.52 -15.36
C ILE A 247 -4.50 2.87 -13.88
N LEU A 248 -5.07 1.98 -13.08
CA LEU A 248 -5.21 2.14 -11.63
C LEU A 248 -4.13 1.32 -10.90
N ILE A 249 -3.31 1.97 -10.06
CA ILE A 249 -2.18 1.33 -9.37
C ILE A 249 -2.21 1.56 -7.85
N GLY A 250 -1.48 0.74 -7.11
CA GLY A 250 -1.42 0.80 -5.64
C GLY A 250 -2.81 0.72 -5.01
N ASP A 251 -3.05 1.56 -4.00
CA ASP A 251 -4.36 1.62 -3.33
C ASP A 251 -5.49 2.05 -4.28
N ALA A 252 -5.21 2.87 -5.29
CA ALA A 252 -6.21 3.27 -6.26
C ALA A 252 -6.73 2.07 -7.08
N GLY A 253 -5.88 1.09 -7.36
CA GLY A 253 -6.25 -0.16 -8.03
C GLY A 253 -6.69 -1.27 -7.08
N GLY A 254 -6.71 -1.05 -5.75
CA GLY A 254 -7.13 -2.07 -4.78
C GLY A 254 -6.11 -3.19 -4.58
N PHE A 255 -4.82 -2.91 -4.76
CA PHE A 255 -3.76 -3.92 -4.74
C PHE A 255 -3.18 -4.30 -3.38
N PRO A 256 -3.37 -3.58 -2.24
CA PRO A 256 -2.89 -4.06 -0.95
C PRO A 256 -3.26 -5.51 -0.67
N ASN A 257 -2.38 -6.23 0.01
CA ASN A 257 -2.59 -7.64 0.35
C ASN A 257 -3.83 -7.80 1.24
N LYS A 258 -4.68 -8.76 0.93
CA LYS A 258 -5.93 -9.00 1.65
C LYS A 258 -5.74 -9.66 3.03
N LEU A 259 -4.58 -10.31 3.25
CA LEU A 259 -4.26 -11.00 4.50
C LEU A 259 -3.45 -10.13 5.46
N THR A 260 -2.41 -9.47 4.91
CA THR A 260 -1.42 -8.74 5.71
C THR A 260 -1.61 -7.23 5.66
N TYR A 261 -2.52 -6.73 4.81
CA TYR A 261 -2.72 -5.31 4.49
C TYR A 261 -1.43 -4.59 4.03
N GLU A 262 -0.45 -5.38 3.58
CA GLU A 262 0.76 -4.85 2.98
C GLU A 262 0.41 -4.08 1.70
N GLY A 263 0.64 -2.77 1.72
CA GLY A 263 0.33 -1.89 0.59
C GLY A 263 1.57 -1.37 -0.13
N ILE A 264 2.69 -1.13 0.58
CA ILE A 264 3.84 -0.42 0.02
C ILE A 264 4.50 -1.24 -1.10
N TYR A 265 4.77 -2.53 -0.90
CA TYR A 265 5.30 -3.39 -1.96
C TYR A 265 4.42 -3.38 -3.20
N TYR A 266 3.11 -3.59 -3.02
CA TYR A 266 2.17 -3.62 -4.14
C TYR A 266 2.04 -2.26 -4.84
N ALA A 267 2.15 -1.16 -4.09
CA ALA A 267 2.21 0.18 -4.66
C ALA A 267 3.43 0.34 -5.58
N LEU A 268 4.62 -0.01 -5.09
CA LEU A 268 5.86 0.04 -5.87
C LEU A 268 5.82 -0.91 -7.09
N ALA A 269 5.40 -2.16 -6.89
CA ALA A 269 5.37 -3.17 -7.93
C ALA A 269 4.37 -2.83 -9.05
N THR A 270 3.17 -2.37 -8.70
CA THR A 270 2.17 -1.96 -9.70
C THR A 270 2.58 -0.66 -10.40
N GLY A 271 3.25 0.27 -9.71
CA GLY A 271 3.85 1.45 -10.32
C GLY A 271 4.90 1.10 -11.36
N ARG A 272 5.83 0.17 -11.02
CA ARG A 272 6.80 -0.37 -11.98
C ARG A 272 6.11 -1.06 -13.16
N ASN A 273 5.14 -1.93 -12.90
CA ASN A 273 4.47 -2.69 -13.96
C ASN A 273 3.66 -1.79 -14.90
N ALA A 274 3.05 -0.71 -14.40
CA ALA A 274 2.37 0.30 -15.22
C ALA A 274 3.36 1.08 -16.11
N SER A 275 4.53 1.45 -15.58
CA SER A 275 5.55 2.11 -16.41
C SER A 275 6.05 1.19 -17.52
N ILE A 276 6.28 -0.10 -17.24
CA ILE A 276 6.68 -1.10 -18.25
C ILE A 276 5.59 -1.25 -19.31
N ALA A 277 4.32 -1.32 -18.93
CA ALA A 277 3.20 -1.41 -19.86
C ALA A 277 3.20 -0.24 -20.85
N ILE A 278 3.35 0.99 -20.35
CA ILE A 278 3.37 2.20 -21.17
C ILE A 278 4.60 2.27 -22.07
N ILE A 279 5.80 1.97 -21.53
CA ILE A 279 7.08 2.03 -22.27
C ILE A 279 7.10 1.00 -23.40
N GLU A 280 6.62 -0.22 -23.14
CA GLU A 280 6.66 -1.34 -24.09
C GLU A 280 5.41 -1.42 -24.98
N GLY A 281 4.41 -0.54 -24.79
CA GLY A 281 3.14 -0.59 -25.52
C GLY A 281 2.32 -1.85 -25.27
N LYS A 282 2.44 -2.42 -24.04
CA LYS A 282 1.68 -3.58 -23.57
C LYS A 282 0.49 -3.14 -22.73
N THR A 283 -0.47 -4.05 -22.52
CA THR A 283 -1.53 -3.80 -21.53
C THR A 283 -1.00 -3.92 -20.10
N PHE A 284 -1.60 -3.18 -19.17
CA PHE A 284 -1.25 -3.31 -17.76
C PHE A 284 -1.54 -4.72 -17.23
N ARG A 285 -2.57 -5.38 -17.75
CA ARG A 285 -2.91 -6.77 -17.38
C ARG A 285 -1.79 -7.75 -17.71
N GLU A 286 -1.12 -7.59 -18.84
CA GLU A 286 0.02 -8.43 -19.24
C GLU A 286 1.22 -8.23 -18.31
N THR A 287 1.64 -6.99 -18.09
CA THR A 287 2.81 -6.67 -17.24
C THR A 287 2.55 -6.95 -15.76
N ASN A 288 1.30 -6.86 -15.33
CA ASN A 288 0.89 -7.07 -13.92
C ASN A 288 0.35 -8.49 -13.65
N ARG A 289 0.46 -9.42 -14.60
CA ARG A 289 -0.11 -10.79 -14.55
C ARG A 289 0.26 -11.54 -13.26
N MET A 290 1.50 -11.42 -12.80
CA MET A 290 1.97 -12.12 -11.62
C MET A 290 1.31 -11.58 -10.34
N ILE A 291 1.10 -10.27 -10.26
CA ILE A 291 0.38 -9.64 -9.13
C ILE A 291 -1.08 -10.10 -9.13
N PHE A 292 -1.77 -10.11 -10.27
CA PHE A 292 -3.15 -10.61 -10.36
C PHE A 292 -3.26 -12.08 -9.95
N LYS A 293 -2.29 -12.93 -10.35
CA LYS A 293 -2.24 -14.34 -9.93
C LYS A 293 -2.09 -14.45 -8.40
N LYS A 294 -1.17 -13.67 -7.83
CA LYS A 294 -0.94 -13.62 -6.37
C LYS A 294 -2.21 -13.14 -5.64
N LYS A 295 -2.86 -12.09 -6.10
CA LYS A 295 -4.10 -11.57 -5.52
C LYS A 295 -5.24 -12.61 -5.54
N ARG A 296 -5.35 -13.41 -6.62
CA ARG A 296 -6.32 -14.52 -6.66
C ARG A 296 -6.05 -15.56 -5.60
N MET A 297 -4.79 -15.94 -5.39
CA MET A 297 -4.38 -16.87 -4.34
C MET A 297 -4.66 -16.30 -2.95
N GLU A 298 -4.35 -15.03 -2.71
CA GLU A 298 -4.64 -14.33 -1.45
C GLU A 298 -6.14 -14.36 -1.11
N ARG A 299 -7.01 -14.12 -2.10
CA ARG A 299 -8.47 -14.20 -1.88
C ARG A 299 -8.92 -15.60 -1.48
N MET A 300 -8.35 -16.64 -2.08
CA MET A 300 -8.66 -18.02 -1.73
C MET A 300 -8.24 -18.34 -0.29
N ILE A 301 -7.01 -17.95 0.09
CA ILE A 301 -6.50 -18.15 1.45
C ILE A 301 -7.31 -17.33 2.47
N ALA A 302 -7.63 -16.06 2.16
CA ALA A 302 -8.43 -15.22 3.04
C ALA A 302 -9.83 -15.83 3.34
N ARG A 303 -10.48 -16.38 2.31
CA ARG A 303 -11.76 -17.10 2.51
C ARG A 303 -11.61 -18.31 3.44
N LEU A 304 -10.55 -19.11 3.26
CA LEU A 304 -10.28 -20.25 4.13
C LEU A 304 -10.00 -19.81 5.58
N MET A 305 -9.26 -18.72 5.76
CA MET A 305 -8.88 -18.25 7.12
C MET A 305 -10.02 -17.56 7.86
N TYR A 306 -10.78 -16.70 7.18
CA TYR A 306 -11.73 -15.81 7.84
C TYR A 306 -13.19 -16.24 7.67
N ASP A 307 -13.54 -16.85 6.55
CA ASP A 307 -14.93 -17.27 6.29
C ASP A 307 -15.18 -18.73 6.71
N SER A 308 -14.14 -19.47 7.17
CA SER A 308 -14.25 -20.83 7.67
C SER A 308 -14.12 -20.87 9.20
N PRO A 309 -15.00 -21.61 9.92
CA PRO A 309 -14.90 -21.78 11.37
C PRO A 309 -13.61 -22.50 11.82
N TRP A 310 -12.91 -23.11 10.87
CA TRP A 310 -11.66 -23.83 11.13
C TRP A 310 -10.40 -23.00 10.86
N GLY A 311 -10.51 -21.86 10.17
CA GLY A 311 -9.37 -21.11 9.66
C GLY A 311 -8.38 -20.72 10.76
N ILE A 312 -8.82 -20.05 11.81
CA ILE A 312 -7.95 -19.66 12.94
C ILE A 312 -7.43 -20.89 13.71
N ARG A 313 -8.20 -21.99 13.80
CA ARG A 313 -7.73 -23.25 14.42
C ARG A 313 -6.58 -23.86 13.61
N ILE A 314 -6.67 -23.83 12.27
CA ILE A 314 -5.58 -24.28 11.38
C ILE A 314 -4.34 -23.41 11.56
N VAL A 315 -4.49 -22.09 11.59
CA VAL A 315 -3.37 -21.16 11.87
C VAL A 315 -2.72 -21.52 13.20
N ARG A 316 -3.51 -21.77 14.26
CA ARG A 316 -2.99 -22.16 15.57
C ARG A 316 -2.22 -23.47 15.55
N LEU A 317 -2.69 -24.48 14.83
CA LEU A 317 -2.01 -25.77 14.67
C LEU A 317 -0.67 -25.60 13.90
N CYS A 318 -0.69 -24.81 12.83
CA CYS A 318 0.51 -24.51 12.02
C CYS A 318 1.52 -23.66 12.80
N SER A 319 1.10 -22.85 13.76
CA SER A 319 1.94 -21.94 14.53
C SER A 319 2.76 -22.62 15.65
N VAL A 320 2.59 -23.91 15.87
CA VAL A 320 3.35 -24.67 16.89
C VAL A 320 4.84 -24.72 16.55
N SER A 321 5.20 -24.65 15.26
CA SER A 321 6.60 -24.64 14.81
C SER A 321 6.99 -23.24 14.34
N SER A 322 7.86 -22.56 15.10
CA SER A 322 8.41 -21.26 14.69
C SER A 322 9.18 -21.33 13.37
N ARG A 323 9.81 -22.48 13.04
CA ARG A 323 10.42 -22.71 11.72
C ARG A 323 9.38 -22.66 10.59
N PHE A 324 8.24 -23.30 10.78
CA PHE A 324 7.18 -23.33 9.76
C PHE A 324 6.56 -21.93 9.57
N VAL A 325 6.30 -21.23 10.68
CA VAL A 325 5.78 -19.85 10.62
C VAL A 325 6.76 -18.94 9.91
N ARG A 326 8.08 -19.06 10.21
CA ARG A 326 9.14 -18.31 9.51
C ARG A 326 9.14 -18.61 8.01
N CYS A 327 9.11 -19.89 7.61
CA CYS A 327 9.08 -20.26 6.18
C CYS A 327 7.87 -19.65 5.45
N ILE A 328 6.68 -19.67 6.06
CA ILE A 328 5.48 -19.05 5.47
C ILE A 328 5.64 -17.54 5.38
N PHE A 329 6.17 -16.93 6.43
CA PHE A 329 6.43 -15.50 6.47
C PHE A 329 7.43 -15.09 5.38
N ASP A 330 8.60 -15.72 5.33
CA ASP A 330 9.66 -15.45 4.36
C ASP A 330 9.20 -15.66 2.90
N ALA A 331 8.30 -16.64 2.67
CA ALA A 331 7.71 -16.88 1.34
C ALA A 331 6.63 -15.84 0.95
N GLY A 332 6.00 -15.20 1.93
CA GLY A 332 4.93 -14.21 1.74
C GLY A 332 5.43 -12.76 1.71
N VAL A 333 6.54 -12.52 2.34
CA VAL A 333 7.20 -11.23 2.53
C VAL A 333 8.38 -11.08 1.58
#